data_159e848c6778f97219ecb6cbaae6ba12
#
_entry.id   159e848c6778f97219ecb6cbaae6ba12
#
_cell.length_a   1.000
_cell.length_b   1.000
_cell.length_c   1.000
_cell.angle_alpha   90.00
_cell.angle_beta   90.00
_cell.angle_gamma   90.00
#
_symmetry.space_group_name_H-M   'P 1'
#
loop_
_entity.id
_entity.type
_entity.pdbx_description
1 polymer ?
#
loop_
_entity_poly.entity_id
_entity_poly.type
_entity_poly.pdbx_seq_one_letter_code
_entity_poly.pdbx_strand_id
1 'polypeptide(L)'
;PFTSSSEGWLGKANSLIDPDGKNPVTTVNFGRGLPRALASQGVSVASVGALESYGLYTGLAGASNRDAMLDTVSRIYQPMADGGFPSRRILETGRGALDGADLLREAPSSYKSNVEYPEDNPIAQSLKGIAQVMSAELGTRIYYAAHGSFDTHTNELVNHALLWDQLSKAVECFWDDIQQQGKGNETVIWMFSEFGRRIADNGTGTDHGSGGVAFMIGDSVKGGLYGDYPKLDLS
;
A
#
# COMPACT_ATOMS: atom_id res chain seq x y z
N PRO A 1 6.57 29.02 6.72
CA PRO A 1 5.24 28.50 6.39
C PRO A 1 5.43 27.19 5.62
N PHE A 2 5.01 26.08 6.22
CA PHE A 2 5.00 24.80 5.52
C PHE A 2 3.81 24.82 4.56
N THR A 3 4.08 24.93 3.26
CA THR A 3 3.06 24.71 2.24
C THR A 3 2.75 23.21 2.22
N SER A 4 1.60 22.82 2.74
CA SER A 4 1.14 21.44 2.59
C SER A 4 0.92 21.16 1.09
N SER A 5 1.75 20.33 0.48
CA SER A 5 1.48 19.81 -0.87
C SER A 5 0.16 19.07 -0.86
N SER A 6 -0.71 19.34 -1.82
CA SER A 6 -1.93 18.57 -2.04
C SER A 6 -1.63 17.16 -2.59
N GLU A 7 -0.39 16.90 -3.01
CA GLU A 7 0.03 15.66 -3.64
C GLU A 7 1.07 14.92 -2.80
N GLY A 8 0.88 13.60 -2.71
CA GLY A 8 1.80 12.69 -2.08
C GLY A 8 3.00 12.37 -2.98
N TRP A 9 4.14 12.09 -2.38
CA TRP A 9 5.38 11.81 -3.11
C TRP A 9 5.33 10.51 -3.93
N LEU A 10 4.66 9.46 -3.43
CA LEU A 10 4.44 8.23 -4.19
C LEU A 10 3.43 8.42 -5.32
N GLY A 11 2.41 9.26 -5.11
CA GLY A 11 1.50 9.64 -6.18
C GLY A 11 2.22 10.36 -7.33
N LYS A 12 3.17 11.24 -7.02
CA LYS A 12 4.04 11.85 -8.03
C LYS A 12 4.94 10.83 -8.73
N ALA A 13 5.50 9.89 -7.99
CA ALA A 13 6.28 8.79 -8.57
C ALA A 13 5.43 7.96 -9.53
N ASN A 14 4.17 7.65 -9.17
CA ASN A 14 3.25 6.94 -10.06
C ASN A 14 3.00 7.73 -11.37
N SER A 15 2.80 9.04 -11.28
CA SER A 15 2.61 9.88 -12.49
C SER A 15 3.81 9.86 -13.43
N LEU A 16 5.02 9.61 -12.92
CA LEU A 16 6.23 9.45 -13.74
C LEU A 16 6.34 8.06 -14.36
N ILE A 17 5.87 7.03 -13.66
CA ILE A 17 5.92 5.63 -14.08
C ILE A 17 4.83 5.36 -15.15
N ASP A 18 3.63 5.85 -14.90
CA ASP A 18 2.47 5.69 -15.79
C ASP A 18 1.81 7.05 -16.06
N PRO A 19 2.43 7.88 -16.92
CA PRO A 19 1.96 9.25 -17.17
C PRO A 19 0.61 9.31 -17.86
N ASP A 20 0.26 8.28 -18.61
CA ASP A 20 -1.02 8.17 -19.32
C ASP A 20 -2.13 7.52 -18.48
N GLY A 21 -1.79 6.95 -17.30
CA GLY A 21 -2.73 6.24 -16.42
C GLY A 21 -3.35 4.99 -17.07
N LYS A 22 -2.57 4.28 -17.90
CA LYS A 22 -3.05 3.14 -18.68
C LYS A 22 -3.26 1.89 -17.85
N ASN A 23 -2.46 1.71 -16.80
CA ASN A 23 -2.60 0.56 -15.93
C ASN A 23 -3.33 0.94 -14.62
N PRO A 24 -4.57 0.51 -14.41
CA PRO A 24 -5.35 0.88 -13.23
C PRO A 24 -4.77 0.32 -11.92
N VAL A 25 -3.81 -0.60 -12.01
CA VAL A 25 -3.14 -1.24 -10.87
C VAL A 25 -1.65 -0.94 -10.81
N THR A 26 -1.16 0.13 -11.46
CA THR A 26 0.23 0.60 -11.34
C THR A 26 0.61 0.82 -9.87
N THR A 27 -0.33 1.28 -9.06
CA THR A 27 -0.18 1.40 -7.59
C THR A 27 -1.30 0.66 -6.88
N VAL A 28 -0.92 -0.21 -5.94
CA VAL A 28 -1.86 -0.96 -5.09
C VAL A 28 -1.55 -0.69 -3.62
N ASN A 29 -2.57 -0.27 -2.88
CA ASN A 29 -2.55 -0.06 -1.44
C ASN A 29 -3.30 -1.18 -0.73
N PHE A 30 -2.64 -1.90 0.16
CA PHE A 30 -3.25 -2.89 1.04
C PHE A 30 -3.70 -2.20 2.34
N GLY A 31 -4.95 -1.72 2.31
CA GLY A 31 -5.55 -0.98 3.41
C GLY A 31 -6.85 -0.30 2.98
N ARG A 32 -7.56 0.24 3.94
CA ARG A 32 -8.80 1.00 3.69
C ARG A 32 -8.46 2.48 3.46
N GLY A 33 -9.07 3.06 2.44
CA GLY A 33 -8.87 4.46 2.09
C GLY A 33 -7.58 4.72 1.28
N LEU A 34 -7.34 5.97 0.95
CA LEU A 34 -6.19 6.40 0.16
C LEU A 34 -5.17 7.09 1.08
N PRO A 35 -4.00 6.50 1.33
CA PRO A 35 -2.93 7.15 2.06
C PRO A 35 -2.49 8.45 1.38
N ARG A 36 -2.19 9.49 2.18
CA ARG A 36 -1.78 10.78 1.65
C ARG A 36 -0.51 10.69 0.78
N ALA A 37 0.39 9.79 1.10
CA ALA A 37 1.60 9.55 0.32
C ALA A 37 1.32 9.14 -1.14
N LEU A 38 0.18 8.46 -1.38
CA LEU A 38 -0.25 7.97 -2.68
C LEU A 38 -1.16 8.94 -3.44
N ALA A 39 -1.73 9.95 -2.75
CA ALA A 39 -2.68 10.86 -3.34
C ALA A 39 -1.99 11.80 -4.35
N SER A 40 -2.43 11.79 -5.60
CA SER A 40 -2.02 12.76 -6.63
C SER A 40 -3.12 12.95 -7.65
N GLN A 41 -3.15 14.12 -8.27
CA GLN A 41 -4.17 14.42 -9.28
C GLN A 41 -3.96 13.56 -10.52
N GLY A 42 -5.01 12.87 -10.93
CA GLY A 42 -4.97 12.04 -12.15
C GLY A 42 -4.38 10.66 -11.96
N VAL A 43 -3.97 10.29 -10.75
CA VAL A 43 -3.44 8.97 -10.43
C VAL A 43 -4.54 8.08 -9.85
N SER A 44 -4.69 6.89 -10.41
CA SER A 44 -5.55 5.85 -9.85
C SER A 44 -4.74 4.98 -8.89
N VAL A 45 -5.31 4.69 -7.72
CA VAL A 45 -4.74 3.78 -6.72
C VAL A 45 -5.81 2.78 -6.32
N ALA A 46 -5.52 1.50 -6.48
CA ALA A 46 -6.37 0.44 -5.99
C ALA A 46 -6.14 0.26 -4.48
N SER A 47 -7.16 0.55 -3.66
CA SER A 47 -7.10 0.32 -2.20
C SER A 47 -7.84 -0.96 -1.84
N VAL A 48 -7.10 -1.98 -1.43
CA VAL A 48 -7.56 -3.35 -1.27
C VAL A 48 -7.61 -3.72 0.21
N GLY A 49 -8.78 -4.17 0.68
CA GLY A 49 -8.89 -4.74 2.02
C GLY A 49 -8.60 -6.25 2.04
N ALA A 50 -9.11 -6.96 1.03
CA ALA A 50 -8.84 -8.37 0.76
C ALA A 50 -9.02 -8.62 -0.74
N LEU A 51 -8.11 -9.35 -1.36
CA LEU A 51 -8.11 -9.59 -2.82
C LEU A 51 -9.37 -10.35 -3.27
N GLU A 52 -9.76 -11.36 -2.53
CA GLU A 52 -10.90 -12.24 -2.86
C GLU A 52 -12.24 -11.50 -2.90
N SER A 53 -12.37 -10.43 -2.14
CA SER A 53 -13.58 -9.60 -2.06
C SER A 53 -13.42 -8.23 -2.72
N TYR A 54 -12.29 -7.99 -3.39
CA TYR A 54 -12.03 -6.69 -3.99
C TYR A 54 -12.93 -6.44 -5.22
N GLY A 55 -13.42 -5.22 -5.33
CA GLY A 55 -14.24 -4.76 -6.43
C GLY A 55 -15.71 -4.57 -6.09
N LEU A 56 -16.55 -4.67 -7.10
CA LEU A 56 -18.00 -4.47 -6.94
C LEU A 56 -18.62 -5.65 -6.19
N TYR A 57 -19.07 -5.40 -4.98
CA TYR A 57 -19.84 -6.39 -4.20
C TYR A 57 -21.32 -6.26 -4.54
N THR A 58 -21.87 -7.25 -5.23
CA THR A 58 -23.25 -7.22 -5.71
C THR A 58 -24.27 -7.60 -4.64
N GLY A 59 -23.85 -8.19 -3.53
CA GLY A 59 -24.74 -8.78 -2.52
C GLY A 59 -25.57 -9.97 -3.03
N LEU A 60 -25.46 -10.30 -4.32
CA LEU A 60 -26.17 -11.37 -4.98
C LEU A 60 -25.20 -12.47 -5.37
N ALA A 61 -25.49 -13.70 -5.00
CA ALA A 61 -24.68 -14.84 -5.39
C ALA A 61 -24.86 -15.14 -6.90
N GLY A 62 -23.74 -15.37 -7.59
CA GLY A 62 -23.71 -15.85 -8.98
C GLY A 62 -23.04 -14.89 -9.97
N ALA A 63 -22.28 -15.45 -10.90
CA ALA A 63 -21.53 -14.72 -11.91
C ALA A 63 -22.45 -13.90 -12.84
N SER A 64 -23.62 -14.43 -13.22
CA SER A 64 -24.56 -13.76 -14.11
C SER A 64 -25.13 -12.45 -13.51
N ASN A 65 -25.31 -12.39 -12.19
CA ASN A 65 -25.76 -11.19 -11.51
C ASN A 65 -24.67 -10.11 -11.49
N ARG A 66 -23.42 -10.52 -11.38
CA ARG A 66 -22.27 -9.62 -11.44
C ARG A 66 -22.15 -9.00 -12.84
N ASP A 67 -22.23 -9.81 -13.89
CA ASP A 67 -22.15 -9.33 -15.27
C ASP A 67 -23.25 -8.34 -15.62
N ALA A 68 -24.49 -8.64 -15.20
CA ALA A 68 -25.63 -7.73 -15.39
C ALA A 68 -25.43 -6.40 -14.63
N MET A 69 -24.81 -6.43 -13.47
CA MET A 69 -24.51 -5.23 -12.69
C MET A 69 -23.38 -4.42 -13.31
N LEU A 70 -22.31 -5.06 -13.80
CA LEU A 70 -21.23 -4.40 -14.54
C LEU A 70 -21.74 -3.74 -15.82
N ASP A 71 -22.64 -4.41 -16.58
CA ASP A 71 -23.29 -3.84 -17.75
C ASP A 71 -24.17 -2.62 -17.35
N THR A 72 -24.87 -2.71 -16.24
CA THR A 72 -25.67 -1.59 -15.71
C THR A 72 -24.79 -0.40 -15.33
N VAL A 73 -23.71 -0.64 -14.60
CA VAL A 73 -22.74 0.40 -14.22
C VAL A 73 -22.10 1.02 -15.47
N SER A 74 -21.70 0.22 -16.44
CA SER A 74 -21.17 0.70 -17.72
C SER A 74 -22.16 1.58 -18.47
N ARG A 75 -23.45 1.24 -18.48
CA ARG A 75 -24.51 2.07 -19.09
C ARG A 75 -24.73 3.38 -18.34
N ILE A 76 -24.62 3.39 -17.03
CA ILE A 76 -24.70 4.63 -16.23
C ILE A 76 -23.55 5.59 -16.59
N TYR A 77 -22.37 5.05 -16.85
CA TYR A 77 -21.21 5.87 -17.21
C TYR A 77 -21.18 6.32 -18.68
N GLN A 78 -21.87 5.63 -19.59
CA GLN A 78 -21.90 5.99 -21.03
C GLN A 78 -22.24 7.47 -21.31
N PRO A 79 -23.29 8.06 -20.71
CA PRO A 79 -23.61 9.48 -20.95
C PRO A 79 -22.53 10.45 -20.45
N MET A 80 -21.64 9.99 -19.59
CA MET A 80 -20.55 10.81 -19.07
C MET A 80 -19.39 10.96 -20.05
N ALA A 81 -19.32 10.12 -21.10
CA ALA A 81 -18.30 10.20 -22.13
C ALA A 81 -18.37 11.52 -22.93
N ASP A 82 -19.58 12.01 -23.19
CA ASP A 82 -19.84 13.28 -23.91
C ASP A 82 -19.90 14.49 -22.98
N GLY A 83 -19.76 14.27 -21.67
CA GLY A 83 -19.76 15.29 -20.63
C GLY A 83 -18.47 16.11 -20.59
N GLY A 84 -18.49 17.20 -19.83
CA GLY A 84 -17.32 18.00 -19.55
C GLY A 84 -16.23 17.24 -18.77
N PHE A 85 -15.10 17.91 -18.51
CA PHE A 85 -13.94 17.33 -17.84
C PHE A 85 -14.26 16.53 -16.55
N PRO A 86 -15.11 17.00 -15.63
CA PRO A 86 -15.46 16.23 -14.42
C PRO A 86 -16.12 14.89 -14.73
N SER A 87 -17.06 14.86 -15.69
CA SER A 87 -17.81 13.64 -16.04
C SER A 87 -16.89 12.59 -16.67
N ARG A 88 -15.99 13.01 -17.55
CA ARG A 88 -14.99 12.12 -18.17
C ARG A 88 -14.06 11.52 -17.11
N ARG A 89 -13.61 12.31 -16.14
CA ARG A 89 -12.76 11.80 -15.05
C ARG A 89 -13.46 10.75 -14.17
N ILE A 90 -14.75 10.97 -13.87
CA ILE A 90 -15.56 9.98 -13.13
C ILE A 90 -15.66 8.68 -13.94
N LEU A 91 -15.93 8.78 -15.24
CA LEU A 91 -15.99 7.62 -16.14
C LEU A 91 -14.68 6.84 -16.18
N GLU A 92 -13.54 7.53 -16.41
CA GLU A 92 -12.21 6.93 -16.47
C GLU A 92 -11.86 6.23 -15.15
N THR A 93 -12.07 6.91 -14.01
CA THR A 93 -11.82 6.34 -12.69
C THR A 93 -12.71 5.13 -12.41
N GLY A 94 -14.01 5.21 -12.77
CA GLY A 94 -14.96 4.11 -12.57
C GLY A 94 -14.61 2.88 -13.40
N ARG A 95 -14.25 3.06 -14.67
CA ARG A 95 -13.80 1.96 -15.55
C ARG A 95 -12.49 1.35 -15.04
N GLY A 96 -11.49 2.17 -14.75
CA GLY A 96 -10.23 1.69 -14.21
C GLY A 96 -10.40 0.91 -12.91
N ALA A 97 -11.33 1.33 -12.03
CA ALA A 97 -11.64 0.60 -10.81
C ALA A 97 -12.28 -0.77 -11.07
N LEU A 98 -13.14 -0.89 -12.09
CA LEU A 98 -13.75 -2.17 -12.47
C LEU A 98 -12.72 -3.11 -13.11
N ASP A 99 -11.93 -2.60 -14.06
CA ASP A 99 -10.90 -3.38 -14.76
C ASP A 99 -9.82 -3.85 -13.78
N GLY A 100 -9.36 -2.97 -12.90
CA GLY A 100 -8.39 -3.28 -11.87
C GLY A 100 -8.91 -4.27 -10.83
N ALA A 101 -10.22 -4.24 -10.53
CA ALA A 101 -10.83 -5.15 -9.56
C ALA A 101 -10.79 -6.60 -10.01
N ASP A 102 -11.01 -6.87 -11.29
CA ASP A 102 -10.97 -8.23 -11.83
C ASP A 102 -9.54 -8.78 -11.81
N LEU A 103 -8.57 -7.99 -12.28
CA LEU A 103 -7.16 -8.34 -12.25
C LEU A 103 -6.69 -8.70 -10.83
N LEU A 104 -7.01 -7.86 -9.86
CA LEU A 104 -6.57 -8.06 -8.47
C LEU A 104 -7.26 -9.26 -7.81
N ARG A 105 -8.53 -9.52 -8.12
CA ARG A 105 -9.25 -10.68 -7.56
C ARG A 105 -8.71 -12.00 -8.09
N GLU A 106 -8.22 -12.03 -9.32
CA GLU A 106 -7.63 -13.22 -9.94
C GLU A 106 -6.17 -13.46 -9.51
N ALA A 107 -5.49 -12.45 -8.98
CA ALA A 107 -4.09 -12.53 -8.59
C ALA A 107 -3.75 -13.72 -7.65
N PRO A 108 -4.56 -14.08 -6.63
CA PRO A 108 -4.26 -15.24 -5.78
C PRO A 108 -4.21 -16.57 -6.53
N SER A 109 -4.87 -16.70 -7.68
CA SER A 109 -4.93 -17.96 -8.44
C SER A 109 -3.59 -18.39 -9.04
N SER A 110 -2.71 -17.42 -9.34
CA SER A 110 -1.36 -17.66 -9.87
C SER A 110 -0.31 -17.84 -8.78
N TYR A 111 -0.64 -17.48 -7.54
CA TYR A 111 0.30 -17.48 -6.43
C TYR A 111 0.60 -18.88 -5.91
N LYS A 112 1.88 -19.18 -5.81
CA LYS A 112 2.39 -20.41 -5.20
C LYS A 112 3.56 -20.03 -4.30
N SER A 113 3.46 -20.37 -3.02
CA SER A 113 4.52 -20.12 -2.04
C SER A 113 4.52 -21.21 -0.98
N ASN A 114 5.69 -21.53 -0.47
CA ASN A 114 5.89 -22.39 0.70
C ASN A 114 6.07 -21.58 1.99
N VAL A 115 5.99 -20.24 1.91
CA VAL A 115 6.16 -19.37 3.07
C VAL A 115 4.84 -19.28 3.83
N GLU A 116 4.89 -19.55 5.11
CA GLU A 116 3.75 -19.42 6.02
C GLU A 116 3.77 -18.02 6.67
N TYR A 117 2.78 -17.20 6.30
CA TYR A 117 2.57 -15.91 6.94
C TYR A 117 1.70 -16.06 8.19
N PRO A 118 2.08 -15.44 9.35
CA PRO A 118 1.26 -15.46 10.56
C PRO A 118 -0.15 -14.92 10.30
N GLU A 119 -1.18 -15.73 10.59
CA GLU A 119 -2.58 -15.38 10.32
C GLU A 119 -3.10 -14.25 11.22
N ASP A 120 -2.60 -14.17 12.44
CA ASP A 120 -2.95 -13.18 13.46
C ASP A 120 -2.18 -11.86 13.32
N ASN A 121 -1.32 -11.73 12.31
CA ASN A 121 -0.52 -10.55 12.05
C ASN A 121 -1.05 -9.78 10.83
N PRO A 122 -1.81 -8.67 11.00
CA PRO A 122 -2.43 -7.96 9.90
C PRO A 122 -1.46 -7.43 8.84
N ILE A 123 -0.26 -6.99 9.25
CA ILE A 123 0.74 -6.52 8.28
C ILE A 123 1.31 -7.69 7.47
N ALA A 124 1.48 -8.87 8.08
CA ALA A 124 1.90 -10.07 7.36
C ALA A 124 0.87 -10.48 6.31
N GLN A 125 -0.43 -10.40 6.61
CA GLN A 125 -1.49 -10.67 5.65
C GLN A 125 -1.52 -9.65 4.51
N SER A 126 -1.26 -8.37 4.79
CA SER A 126 -1.12 -7.34 3.75
C SER A 126 0.08 -7.61 2.84
N LEU A 127 1.23 -7.98 3.40
CA LEU A 127 2.43 -8.32 2.64
C LEU A 127 2.26 -9.61 1.82
N LYS A 128 1.54 -10.61 2.34
CA LYS A 128 1.12 -11.79 1.57
C LYS A 128 0.27 -11.40 0.35
N GLY A 129 -0.70 -10.50 0.54
CA GLY A 129 -1.49 -9.96 -0.57
C GLY A 129 -0.64 -9.25 -1.62
N ILE A 130 0.37 -8.49 -1.19
CA ILE A 130 1.36 -7.88 -2.10
C ILE A 130 2.10 -8.98 -2.89
N ALA A 131 2.61 -10.01 -2.24
CA ALA A 131 3.30 -11.12 -2.89
C ALA A 131 2.41 -11.84 -3.93
N GLN A 132 1.11 -11.97 -3.65
CA GLN A 132 0.12 -12.50 -4.59
C GLN A 132 -0.04 -11.62 -5.84
N VAL A 133 -0.13 -10.30 -5.67
CA VAL A 133 -0.22 -9.36 -6.81
C VAL A 133 1.08 -9.33 -7.59
N MET A 134 2.23 -9.42 -6.94
CA MET A 134 3.53 -9.53 -7.60
C MET A 134 3.64 -10.80 -8.45
N SER A 135 3.15 -11.93 -7.94
CA SER A 135 3.12 -13.22 -8.66
C SER A 135 2.27 -13.15 -9.94
N ALA A 136 1.22 -12.36 -9.95
CA ALA A 136 0.31 -12.23 -11.08
C ALA A 136 0.84 -11.33 -12.22
N GLU A 137 1.96 -10.65 -12.04
CA GLU A 137 2.64 -9.81 -13.07
C GLU A 137 1.75 -8.76 -13.75
N LEU A 138 0.90 -8.11 -12.97
CA LEU A 138 -0.09 -7.13 -13.46
C LEU A 138 0.52 -5.78 -13.87
N GLY A 139 1.85 -5.66 -13.88
CA GLY A 139 2.54 -4.40 -14.16
C GLY A 139 2.49 -3.40 -13.01
N THR A 140 2.11 -3.83 -11.81
CA THR A 140 2.14 -3.02 -10.59
C THR A 140 3.58 -2.68 -10.23
N ARG A 141 3.83 -1.39 -9.91
CA ARG A 141 5.17 -0.88 -9.63
C ARG A 141 5.31 -0.32 -8.21
N ILE A 142 4.20 0.10 -7.61
CA ILE A 142 4.18 0.65 -6.26
C ILE A 142 3.17 -0.15 -5.44
N TYR A 143 3.66 -0.72 -4.36
CA TYR A 143 2.84 -1.39 -3.35
C TYR A 143 2.92 -0.62 -2.05
N TYR A 144 1.82 -0.50 -1.35
CA TYR A 144 1.76 0.19 -0.07
C TYR A 144 0.99 -0.62 0.94
N ALA A 145 1.50 -0.73 2.14
CA ALA A 145 0.81 -1.27 3.29
C ALA A 145 1.15 -0.44 4.52
N ALA A 146 0.24 -0.36 5.48
CA ALA A 146 0.46 0.36 6.72
C ALA A 146 0.33 -0.57 7.92
N HIS A 147 1.29 -0.50 8.83
CA HIS A 147 1.22 -1.14 10.13
C HIS A 147 0.92 -0.06 11.18
N GLY A 148 -0.27 -0.11 11.75
CA GLY A 148 -0.75 0.89 12.70
C GLY A 148 -0.20 0.73 14.10
N SER A 149 -0.72 1.57 15.01
CA SER A 149 -0.49 1.51 16.46
C SER A 149 0.90 1.93 16.95
N PHE A 150 1.77 2.46 16.08
CA PHE A 150 3.06 3.00 16.50
C PHE A 150 2.97 4.36 17.21
N ASP A 151 1.81 4.99 17.22
CA ASP A 151 1.56 6.25 17.94
C ASP A 151 1.36 5.99 19.45
N THR A 152 2.39 5.44 20.08
CA THR A 152 2.41 4.97 21.46
C THR A 152 2.84 6.09 22.41
N HIS A 153 1.88 6.78 23.05
CA HIS A 153 2.16 7.79 24.08
C HIS A 153 2.16 7.22 25.50
N THR A 154 1.66 5.97 25.65
CA THR A 154 1.60 5.24 26.93
C THR A 154 1.92 3.77 26.72
N ASN A 155 2.50 3.12 27.74
CA ASN A 155 2.94 1.70 27.67
C ASN A 155 3.82 1.40 26.44
N GLU A 156 4.60 2.38 26.02
CA GLU A 156 5.37 2.33 24.77
C GLU A 156 6.35 1.17 24.76
N LEU A 157 7.08 0.94 25.85
CA LEU A 157 8.12 -0.08 25.91
C LEU A 157 7.62 -1.48 25.50
N VAL A 158 6.46 -1.88 26.01
CA VAL A 158 5.87 -3.20 25.71
C VAL A 158 5.23 -3.22 24.35
N ASN A 159 4.41 -2.21 24.04
CA ASN A 159 3.68 -2.13 22.78
C ASN A 159 4.62 -1.99 21.59
N HIS A 160 5.65 -1.16 21.70
CA HIS A 160 6.61 -0.89 20.64
C HIS A 160 7.43 -2.16 20.30
N ALA A 161 7.86 -2.90 21.34
CA ALA A 161 8.55 -4.18 21.14
C ALA A 161 7.68 -5.19 20.38
N LEU A 162 6.38 -5.31 20.73
CA LEU A 162 5.44 -6.18 20.05
C LEU A 162 5.22 -5.76 18.58
N LEU A 163 5.05 -4.46 18.33
CA LEU A 163 4.85 -3.95 16.97
C LEU A 163 6.06 -4.21 16.07
N TRP A 164 7.27 -4.06 16.61
CA TRP A 164 8.49 -4.38 15.87
C TRP A 164 8.66 -5.88 15.63
N ASP A 165 8.27 -6.74 16.59
CA ASP A 165 8.25 -8.20 16.41
C ASP A 165 7.30 -8.59 15.29
N GLN A 166 6.08 -8.04 15.27
CA GLN A 166 5.11 -8.27 14.23
C GLN A 166 5.61 -7.81 12.85
N LEU A 167 6.20 -6.61 12.78
CA LEU A 167 6.70 -6.03 11.53
C LEU A 167 7.88 -6.81 10.99
N SER A 168 8.85 -7.16 11.85
CA SER A 168 10.07 -7.88 11.41
C SER A 168 9.73 -9.28 10.89
N LYS A 169 8.86 -10.02 11.58
CA LYS A 169 8.38 -11.34 11.11
C LYS A 169 7.64 -11.24 9.78
N ALA A 170 6.79 -10.23 9.62
CA ALA A 170 6.06 -10.01 8.38
C ALA A 170 6.99 -9.70 7.21
N VAL A 171 8.00 -8.85 7.43
CA VAL A 171 9.00 -8.48 6.42
C VAL A 171 9.90 -9.67 6.08
N GLU A 172 10.30 -10.48 7.06
CA GLU A 172 11.06 -11.71 6.84
C GLU A 172 10.29 -12.67 5.93
N CYS A 173 9.04 -13.01 6.26
CA CYS A 173 8.20 -13.86 5.42
C CYS A 173 8.07 -13.29 4.01
N PHE A 174 7.80 -12.00 3.89
CA PHE A 174 7.65 -11.35 2.58
C PHE A 174 8.93 -11.40 1.77
N TRP A 175 10.07 -11.13 2.39
CA TRP A 175 11.37 -11.16 1.72
C TRP A 175 11.69 -12.56 1.21
N ASP A 176 11.51 -13.58 2.04
CA ASP A 176 11.72 -14.98 1.64
C ASP A 176 10.81 -15.40 0.48
N ASP A 177 9.56 -14.94 0.50
CA ASP A 177 8.58 -15.26 -0.52
C ASP A 177 8.95 -14.64 -1.88
N ILE A 178 9.26 -13.33 -1.91
CA ILE A 178 9.66 -12.67 -3.17
C ILE A 178 11.01 -13.15 -3.70
N GLN A 179 11.91 -13.61 -2.82
CA GLN A 179 13.14 -14.29 -3.24
C GLN A 179 12.82 -15.63 -3.93
N GLN A 180 11.91 -16.45 -3.37
CA GLN A 180 11.46 -17.68 -4.00
C GLN A 180 10.77 -17.44 -5.34
N GLN A 181 10.08 -16.31 -5.51
CA GLN A 181 9.47 -15.88 -6.77
C GLN A 181 10.50 -15.31 -7.78
N GLY A 182 11.76 -15.17 -7.40
CA GLY A 182 12.81 -14.55 -8.23
C GLY A 182 12.68 -13.03 -8.40
N LYS A 183 11.93 -12.36 -7.51
CA LYS A 183 11.61 -10.92 -7.60
C LYS A 183 12.40 -10.05 -6.63
N GLY A 184 13.28 -10.65 -5.81
CA GLY A 184 14.04 -9.92 -4.80
C GLY A 184 14.96 -8.85 -5.39
N ASN A 185 15.63 -9.16 -6.51
CA ASN A 185 16.56 -8.23 -7.19
C ASN A 185 15.87 -7.01 -7.83
N GLU A 186 14.56 -7.07 -8.03
CA GLU A 186 13.74 -6.00 -8.61
C GLU A 186 12.95 -5.22 -7.55
N THR A 187 13.05 -5.63 -6.28
CA THR A 187 12.23 -5.12 -5.19
C THR A 187 13.06 -4.33 -4.19
N VAL A 188 12.54 -3.18 -3.79
CA VAL A 188 13.03 -2.40 -2.65
C VAL A 188 11.88 -2.21 -1.68
N ILE A 189 12.06 -2.64 -0.45
CA ILE A 189 11.14 -2.37 0.65
C ILE A 189 11.62 -1.10 1.35
N TRP A 190 10.74 -0.13 1.48
CA TRP A 190 11.01 1.09 2.22
C TRP A 190 10.03 1.25 3.37
N MET A 191 10.53 1.13 4.59
CA MET A 191 9.76 1.36 5.81
C MET A 191 10.04 2.75 6.34
N PHE A 192 8.99 3.53 6.56
CA PHE A 192 9.07 4.92 7.04
C PHE A 192 7.87 5.24 7.93
N SER A 193 8.01 6.29 8.73
CA SER A 193 6.94 6.85 9.57
C SER A 193 6.67 8.31 9.17
N GLU A 194 5.43 8.75 9.36
CA GLU A 194 5.01 10.15 9.15
C GLU A 194 5.38 11.07 10.30
N PHE A 195 5.78 10.52 11.43
CA PHE A 195 6.21 11.29 12.60
C PHE A 195 7.51 10.74 13.18
N GLY A 196 8.19 11.56 13.95
CA GLY A 196 9.31 11.18 14.81
C GLY A 196 8.96 11.31 16.27
N ARG A 197 9.92 11.02 17.16
CA ARG A 197 9.77 11.05 18.61
C ARG A 197 10.72 12.07 19.24
N ARG A 198 10.34 12.55 20.43
CA ARG A 198 11.24 13.27 21.34
C ARG A 198 12.18 12.28 22.03
N ILE A 199 13.32 12.80 22.47
CA ILE A 199 14.27 12.04 23.29
C ILE A 199 13.75 11.87 24.71
N ALA A 200 13.02 12.88 25.21
CA ALA A 200 12.51 12.89 26.58
C ALA A 200 11.32 11.94 26.71
N ASP A 201 11.40 11.07 27.71
CA ASP A 201 10.32 10.23 28.19
C ASP A 201 9.24 11.09 28.88
N ASN A 202 7.96 10.74 28.70
CA ASN A 202 6.82 11.41 29.33
C ASN A 202 6.30 10.65 30.57
N GLY A 203 7.02 9.61 31.01
CA GLY A 203 6.69 8.75 32.14
C GLY A 203 6.29 7.33 31.75
N THR A 204 5.63 7.12 30.62
CA THR A 204 5.22 5.80 30.13
C THR A 204 5.39 5.61 28.62
N GLY A 205 5.87 6.63 27.94
CA GLY A 205 6.12 6.67 26.50
C GLY A 205 6.84 7.93 26.09
N THR A 206 6.72 8.31 24.84
CA THR A 206 7.34 9.51 24.28
C THR A 206 6.35 10.32 23.45
N ASP A 207 6.52 11.64 23.44
CA ASP A 207 5.75 12.53 22.58
C ASP A 207 6.37 12.62 21.18
N HIS A 208 5.61 13.13 20.22
CA HIS A 208 6.10 13.40 18.88
C HIS A 208 7.24 14.42 18.89
N GLY A 209 8.21 14.17 18.03
CA GLY A 209 9.41 14.99 17.86
C GLY A 209 10.04 14.77 16.50
N SER A 210 11.32 15.08 16.38
CA SER A 210 12.05 15.02 15.12
C SER A 210 12.95 13.78 14.97
N GLY A 211 13.14 12.98 16.02
CA GLY A 211 13.93 11.74 15.95
C GLY A 211 13.15 10.62 15.29
N GLY A 212 13.68 10.07 14.23
CA GLY A 212 13.04 8.96 13.51
C GLY A 212 14.05 8.12 12.75
N VAL A 213 13.62 6.92 12.36
CA VAL A 213 14.39 5.99 11.56
C VAL A 213 13.56 5.53 10.37
N ALA A 214 14.23 5.29 9.25
CA ALA A 214 13.65 4.60 8.09
C ALA A 214 14.55 3.43 7.73
N PHE A 215 13.98 2.39 7.14
CA PHE A 215 14.74 1.23 6.68
C PHE A 215 14.52 1.01 5.20
N MET A 216 15.58 0.62 4.51
CA MET A 216 15.52 0.15 3.12
C MET A 216 16.11 -1.25 3.05
N ILE A 217 15.37 -2.17 2.41
CA ILE A 217 15.76 -3.57 2.21
C ILE A 217 15.66 -3.88 0.73
N GLY A 218 16.67 -4.51 0.15
CA GLY A 218 16.70 -4.92 -1.25
C GLY A 218 18.10 -5.30 -1.70
N ASP A 219 18.20 -6.20 -2.66
CA ASP A 219 19.49 -6.65 -3.20
C ASP A 219 20.28 -5.51 -3.87
N SER A 220 19.57 -4.53 -4.42
CA SER A 220 20.17 -3.33 -5.03
C SER A 220 20.51 -2.24 -4.02
N VAL A 221 20.15 -2.40 -2.74
CA VAL A 221 20.40 -1.41 -1.70
C VAL A 221 21.83 -1.55 -1.18
N LYS A 222 22.61 -0.47 -1.23
CA LYS A 222 23.90 -0.44 -0.58
C LYS A 222 23.69 -0.41 0.94
N GLY A 223 23.99 -1.51 1.63
CA GLY A 223 23.85 -1.62 3.08
C GLY A 223 24.73 -0.64 3.85
N GLY A 224 24.26 -0.19 5.00
CA GLY A 224 24.96 0.72 5.89
C GLY A 224 24.03 1.62 6.69
N LEU A 225 24.62 2.44 7.55
CA LEU A 225 23.92 3.49 8.29
C LEU A 225 24.10 4.81 7.53
N TYR A 226 23.01 5.54 7.32
CA TYR A 226 22.97 6.81 6.61
C TYR A 226 22.32 7.87 7.50
N GLY A 227 22.98 9.02 7.64
CA GLY A 227 22.58 10.11 8.53
C GLY A 227 23.30 10.08 9.87
N ASP A 228 23.03 11.10 10.67
CA ASP A 228 23.64 11.27 11.99
C ASP A 228 22.72 10.73 13.08
N TYR A 229 23.29 10.04 14.03
CA TYR A 229 22.56 9.65 15.23
C TYR A 229 22.13 10.90 16.02
N PRO A 230 20.87 11.05 16.41
CA PRO A 230 20.43 12.23 17.15
C PRO A 230 21.19 12.34 18.47
N LYS A 231 21.58 13.56 18.82
CA LYS A 231 22.17 13.82 20.14
C LYS A 231 21.14 13.54 21.21
N LEU A 232 21.51 12.77 22.23
CA LEU A 232 20.63 12.42 23.34
C LEU A 232 20.76 13.36 24.55
N ASP A 233 21.50 14.46 24.43
CA ASP A 233 21.62 15.49 25.44
C ASP A 233 20.39 16.43 25.37
N LEU A 234 19.77 16.64 26.52
CA LEU A 234 18.60 17.53 26.68
C LEU A 234 18.97 19.01 26.77
N SER A 235 20.19 19.41 26.35
CA SER A 235 20.68 20.79 26.40
C SER A 235 20.24 21.65 25.22
#